data_3db33eaea73b8aeddb79d0134345e482
#
_entry.id   3db33eaea73b8aeddb79d0134345e482
#
_cell.length_a   1.000
_cell.length_b   1.000
_cell.length_c   1.000
_cell.angle_alpha   90.00
_cell.angle_beta   90.00
_cell.angle_gamma   90.00
#
_symmetry.space_group_name_H-M   'P 1'
#
loop_
_entity.id
_entity.type
_entity.pdbx_description
1 polymer ?
#
loop_
_entity_poly.entity_id
_entity_poly.type
_entity_poly.pdbx_seq_one_letter_code
_entity_poly.pdbx_strand_id
1 'polypeptide(L)'
;AQGISYRARIESEASRFNINVILMRKDKQLLTNIFTDWGMELLDAQMLVDNLIDWVDPGDLTELNGAEIDWYDGQGRPNHPFNRPFYSLDEMRLVKDMDFLEEVNPRWEDWFTIWSNGKLDIHEAKAELIAAAAEVSIDDARNIVEYVLGPDREKDTEDDQRFQNLTEVLSLIGLSELQQQIVTPRLTVKDTTTRIISDGRAGSVKRRLTLILKSRVGQPVILDRKEEILP
;
A
#
# COMPACT_ATOMS: atom_id res chain seq x y z
N ALA A 1 24.03 -16.07 31.36
CA ALA A 1 22.95 -16.44 30.44
C ALA A 1 22.88 -15.38 29.35
N GLN A 2 23.04 -15.77 28.10
CA GLN A 2 22.82 -14.85 26.99
C GLN A 2 21.32 -14.52 26.98
N GLY A 3 20.99 -13.23 27.18
CA GLY A 3 19.59 -12.80 27.24
C GLY A 3 18.87 -13.08 25.92
N ILE A 4 17.71 -13.70 26.01
CA ILE A 4 16.76 -13.81 24.89
C ILE A 4 15.75 -12.68 25.06
N SER A 5 15.51 -11.93 24.01
CA SER A 5 14.49 -10.88 23.99
C SER A 5 13.71 -10.91 22.67
N TYR A 6 12.47 -10.45 22.71
CA TYR A 6 11.67 -10.24 21.52
C TYR A 6 10.84 -8.98 21.65
N ARG A 7 10.47 -8.40 20.50
CA ARG A 7 9.54 -7.30 20.37
C ARG A 7 8.56 -7.65 19.26
N ALA A 8 7.27 -7.58 19.53
CA ALA A 8 6.24 -7.76 18.51
C ALA A 8 5.45 -6.45 18.33
N ARG A 9 5.03 -6.18 17.10
CA ARG A 9 4.08 -5.13 16.77
C ARG A 9 3.03 -5.67 15.83
N ILE A 10 1.84 -5.11 15.90
CA ILE A 10 0.68 -5.45 15.09
C ILE A 10 0.30 -4.20 14.31
N GLU A 11 0.17 -4.34 13.01
CA GLU A 11 -0.19 -3.26 12.10
C GLU A 11 -1.37 -3.70 11.23
N SER A 12 -2.23 -2.76 10.81
CA SER A 12 -3.20 -3.06 9.75
C SER A 12 -2.47 -3.15 8.42
N GLU A 13 -2.77 -4.17 7.63
CA GLU A 13 -2.25 -4.29 6.27
C GLU A 13 -2.89 -3.24 5.35
N ALA A 14 -4.11 -2.81 5.64
CA ALA A 14 -4.79 -1.73 4.94
C ALA A 14 -4.30 -0.32 5.34
N SER A 15 -3.25 -0.20 6.16
CA SER A 15 -2.50 1.05 6.29
C SER A 15 -1.70 1.41 5.03
N ARG A 16 -1.72 0.54 4.01
CA ARG A 16 -1.04 0.63 2.71
C ARG A 16 -2.02 0.40 1.56
N PHE A 17 -1.68 0.93 0.40
CA PHE A 17 -2.46 0.69 -0.83
C PHE A 17 -2.26 -0.73 -1.35
N ASN A 18 -3.35 -1.44 -1.68
CA ASN A 18 -3.22 -2.69 -2.42
C ASN A 18 -3.02 -2.40 -3.91
N ILE A 19 -1.79 -2.55 -4.38
CA ILE A 19 -1.41 -2.25 -5.76
C ILE A 19 -2.21 -3.06 -6.76
N ASN A 20 -2.43 -4.37 -6.51
CA ASN A 20 -3.20 -5.21 -7.40
C ASN A 20 -4.63 -4.70 -7.60
N VAL A 21 -5.28 -4.25 -6.52
CA VAL A 21 -6.66 -3.75 -6.60
C VAL A 21 -6.73 -2.42 -7.34
N ILE A 22 -5.75 -1.54 -7.15
CA ILE A 22 -5.68 -0.26 -7.88
C ILE A 22 -5.52 -0.51 -9.38
N LEU A 23 -4.58 -1.38 -9.77
CA LEU A 23 -4.31 -1.73 -11.17
C LEU A 23 -5.51 -2.45 -11.83
N MET A 24 -6.13 -3.41 -11.14
CA MET A 24 -7.33 -4.10 -11.64
C MET A 24 -8.52 -3.16 -11.85
N ARG A 25 -8.62 -2.09 -11.07
CA ARG A 25 -9.64 -1.03 -11.24
C ARG A 25 -9.23 0.00 -12.29
N LYS A 26 -8.01 -0.08 -12.79
CA LYS A 26 -7.40 0.91 -13.68
C LYS A 26 -7.51 2.34 -13.13
N ASP A 27 -7.30 2.50 -11.81
CA ASP A 27 -7.29 3.82 -11.14
C ASP A 27 -5.96 4.54 -11.41
N LYS A 28 -5.76 4.86 -12.69
CA LYS A 28 -4.53 5.49 -13.20
C LYS A 28 -4.24 6.81 -12.49
N GLN A 29 -5.30 7.59 -12.23
CA GLN A 29 -5.16 8.91 -11.64
C GLN A 29 -4.54 8.84 -10.25
N LEU A 30 -4.97 7.89 -9.41
CA LEU A 30 -4.42 7.72 -8.07
C LEU A 30 -2.91 7.43 -8.12
N LEU A 31 -2.48 6.47 -8.94
CA LEU A 31 -1.04 6.13 -9.03
C LEU A 31 -0.22 7.25 -9.66
N THR A 32 -0.71 7.88 -10.73
CA THR A 32 -0.03 9.01 -11.34
C THR A 32 0.16 10.15 -10.34
N ASN A 33 -0.87 10.49 -9.56
CA ASN A 33 -0.76 11.52 -8.52
C ASN A 33 0.29 11.14 -7.46
N ILE A 34 0.26 9.90 -6.96
CA ILE A 34 1.26 9.43 -5.98
C ILE A 34 2.68 9.56 -6.53
N PHE A 35 2.93 9.13 -7.76
CA PHE A 35 4.27 9.14 -8.34
C PHE A 35 4.75 10.57 -8.64
N THR A 36 3.85 11.45 -9.10
CA THR A 36 4.19 12.88 -9.30
C THR A 36 4.42 13.61 -7.97
N ASP A 37 3.68 13.28 -6.90
CA ASP A 37 3.91 13.83 -5.58
C ASP A 37 5.30 13.42 -5.00
N TRP A 38 5.83 12.29 -5.46
CA TRP A 38 7.20 11.87 -5.12
C TRP A 38 8.28 12.55 -5.98
N GLY A 39 7.87 13.35 -6.95
CA GLY A 39 8.76 14.12 -7.81
C GLY A 39 9.06 13.49 -9.18
N MET A 40 8.33 12.44 -9.56
CA MET A 40 8.41 11.90 -10.91
C MET A 40 7.76 12.87 -11.90
N GLU A 41 8.36 13.04 -13.08
CA GLU A 41 7.75 13.80 -14.15
C GLU A 41 6.42 13.19 -14.61
N LEU A 42 5.42 14.00 -14.94
CA LEU A 42 4.08 13.52 -15.24
C LEU A 42 4.05 12.44 -16.35
N LEU A 43 4.85 12.62 -17.39
CA LEU A 43 4.89 11.66 -18.51
C LEU A 43 5.48 10.32 -18.05
N ASP A 44 6.56 10.35 -17.27
CA ASP A 44 7.19 9.14 -16.74
C ASP A 44 6.27 8.40 -15.77
N ALA A 45 5.54 9.15 -14.93
CA ALA A 45 4.52 8.57 -14.04
C ALA A 45 3.40 7.88 -14.83
N GLN A 46 2.90 8.51 -15.90
CA GLN A 46 1.89 7.91 -16.77
C GLN A 46 2.41 6.66 -17.50
N MET A 47 3.64 6.70 -17.99
CA MET A 47 4.28 5.55 -18.64
C MET A 47 4.45 4.38 -17.68
N LEU A 48 4.92 4.64 -16.47
CA LEU A 48 5.07 3.61 -15.46
C LEU A 48 3.72 3.00 -15.04
N VAL A 49 2.68 3.83 -14.88
CA VAL A 49 1.32 3.34 -14.57
C VAL A 49 0.78 2.46 -15.68
N ASP A 50 0.98 2.82 -16.96
CA ASP A 50 0.59 2.00 -18.09
C ASP A 50 1.36 0.65 -18.10
N ASN A 51 2.67 0.66 -17.86
CA ASN A 51 3.50 -0.55 -17.76
C ASN A 51 3.04 -1.47 -16.61
N LEU A 52 2.65 -0.90 -15.46
CA LEU A 52 2.14 -1.67 -14.32
C LEU A 52 0.78 -2.31 -14.63
N ILE A 53 -0.08 -1.66 -15.40
CA ILE A 53 -1.38 -2.19 -15.83
C ILE A 53 -1.17 -3.34 -16.80
N ASP A 54 -0.34 -3.17 -17.84
CA ASP A 54 -0.03 -4.22 -18.81
C ASP A 54 0.59 -5.46 -18.13
N TRP A 55 1.39 -5.26 -17.08
CA TRP A 55 1.95 -6.37 -16.33
C TRP A 55 0.91 -7.28 -15.68
N VAL A 56 -0.22 -6.71 -15.23
CA VAL A 56 -1.23 -7.46 -14.44
C VAL A 56 -2.49 -7.79 -15.22
N ASP A 57 -2.78 -7.11 -16.31
CA ASP A 57 -4.02 -7.40 -17.04
C ASP A 57 -3.89 -8.68 -17.89
N PRO A 58 -4.98 -9.39 -18.16
CA PRO A 58 -4.91 -10.68 -18.84
C PRO A 58 -4.82 -10.57 -20.36
N GLY A 59 -4.70 -9.36 -20.90
CA GLY A 59 -4.67 -9.10 -22.33
C GLY A 59 -3.27 -8.92 -22.88
N ASP A 60 -3.17 -8.87 -24.21
CA ASP A 60 -1.94 -8.52 -24.93
C ASP A 60 -2.08 -7.14 -25.60
N LEU A 61 -3.11 -6.36 -25.22
CA LEU A 61 -3.34 -5.01 -25.74
C LEU A 61 -2.59 -4.01 -24.89
N THR A 62 -1.50 -3.50 -25.46
CA THR A 62 -0.65 -2.50 -24.81
C THR A 62 -1.42 -1.22 -24.52
N GLU A 63 -1.37 -0.74 -23.27
CA GLU A 63 -1.79 0.62 -22.91
C GLU A 63 -0.96 1.65 -23.69
N LEU A 64 -1.39 2.89 -23.73
CA LEU A 64 -0.83 3.92 -24.64
C LEU A 64 0.71 4.00 -24.58
N ASN A 65 1.28 3.92 -23.38
CA ASN A 65 2.72 4.00 -23.14
C ASN A 65 3.27 2.71 -22.49
N GLY A 66 2.50 1.64 -22.51
CA GLY A 66 2.77 0.41 -21.81
C GLY A 66 3.81 -0.50 -22.46
N ALA A 67 3.92 -1.72 -21.96
CA ALA A 67 4.85 -2.73 -22.47
C ALA A 67 4.26 -4.14 -22.31
N GLU A 68 4.15 -4.82 -23.43
CA GLU A 68 3.68 -6.20 -23.55
C GLU A 68 4.79 -7.14 -24.03
N ILE A 69 4.44 -8.38 -24.35
CA ILE A 69 5.36 -9.48 -24.67
C ILE A 69 6.43 -9.09 -25.69
N ASP A 70 6.09 -8.33 -26.73
CA ASP A 70 7.03 -7.92 -27.77
C ASP A 70 8.18 -7.08 -27.21
N TRP A 71 7.87 -6.20 -26.24
CA TRP A 71 8.90 -5.39 -25.59
C TRP A 71 9.81 -6.24 -24.71
N TYR A 72 9.22 -7.11 -23.85
CA TYR A 72 9.99 -7.96 -22.93
C TYR A 72 10.84 -9.00 -23.67
N ASP A 73 10.32 -9.60 -24.73
CA ASP A 73 11.08 -10.52 -25.61
C ASP A 73 12.27 -9.81 -26.24
N GLY A 74 12.06 -8.58 -26.72
CA GLY A 74 13.12 -7.72 -27.25
C GLY A 74 14.25 -7.42 -26.24
N GLN A 75 13.94 -7.45 -24.94
CA GLN A 75 14.91 -7.31 -23.84
C GLN A 75 15.51 -8.65 -23.38
N GLY A 76 15.23 -9.75 -24.07
CA GLY A 76 15.70 -11.08 -23.67
C GLY A 76 15.01 -11.63 -22.42
N ARG A 77 13.79 -11.15 -22.12
CA ARG A 77 12.98 -11.54 -20.98
C ARG A 77 11.69 -12.26 -21.45
N PRO A 78 11.81 -13.47 -22.01
CA PRO A 78 10.65 -14.20 -22.52
C PRO A 78 9.67 -14.56 -21.40
N ASN A 79 8.42 -14.73 -21.78
CA ASN A 79 7.30 -15.02 -20.88
C ASN A 79 6.97 -13.87 -19.89
N HIS A 80 7.29 -12.65 -20.24
CA HIS A 80 6.85 -11.44 -19.54
C HIS A 80 6.03 -10.57 -20.52
N PRO A 81 5.07 -9.77 -20.00
CA PRO A 81 4.64 -9.72 -18.61
C PRO A 81 3.95 -11.01 -18.15
N PHE A 82 3.66 -11.15 -16.86
CA PHE A 82 2.99 -12.36 -16.35
C PHE A 82 1.46 -12.35 -16.54
N ASN A 83 0.87 -11.26 -16.95
CA ASN A 83 -0.57 -11.07 -17.21
C ASN A 83 -1.45 -11.59 -16.06
N ARG A 84 -1.05 -11.30 -14.84
CA ARG A 84 -1.72 -11.64 -13.58
C ARG A 84 -1.34 -10.68 -12.45
N PRO A 85 -2.16 -10.59 -11.38
CA PRO A 85 -1.81 -9.82 -10.20
C PRO A 85 -0.43 -10.21 -9.63
N PHE A 86 0.28 -9.24 -9.08
CA PHE A 86 1.56 -9.45 -8.41
C PHE A 86 1.44 -10.45 -7.26
N TYR A 87 2.40 -11.35 -7.14
CA TYR A 87 2.51 -12.29 -6.01
C TYR A 87 3.39 -11.75 -4.89
N SER A 88 4.23 -10.77 -5.17
CA SER A 88 5.03 -10.03 -4.19
C SER A 88 5.29 -8.61 -4.68
N LEU A 89 5.65 -7.70 -3.76
CA LEU A 89 6.11 -6.36 -4.16
C LEU A 89 7.46 -6.41 -4.88
N ASP A 90 8.31 -7.37 -4.55
CA ASP A 90 9.59 -7.57 -5.24
C ASP A 90 9.41 -7.82 -6.76
N GLU A 91 8.29 -8.44 -7.15
CA GLU A 91 7.97 -8.69 -8.55
C GLU A 91 7.76 -7.38 -9.34
N MET A 92 7.31 -6.29 -8.70
CA MET A 92 7.15 -4.99 -9.35
C MET A 92 8.46 -4.48 -9.95
N ARG A 93 9.62 -4.82 -9.37
CA ARG A 93 10.95 -4.47 -9.90
C ARG A 93 11.25 -5.05 -11.29
N LEU A 94 10.45 -6.02 -11.72
CA LEU A 94 10.56 -6.61 -13.05
C LEU A 94 9.83 -5.80 -14.12
N VAL A 95 8.95 -4.89 -13.73
CA VAL A 95 8.18 -4.06 -14.65
C VAL A 95 9.09 -3.03 -15.30
N LYS A 96 8.84 -2.73 -16.56
CA LYS A 96 9.55 -1.69 -17.29
C LYS A 96 9.42 -0.33 -16.56
N ASP A 97 10.50 0.43 -16.55
CA ASP A 97 10.61 1.78 -15.97
C ASP A 97 10.43 1.85 -14.43
N MET A 98 10.45 0.70 -13.71
CA MET A 98 10.40 0.69 -12.24
C MET A 98 11.62 1.34 -11.57
N ASP A 99 12.75 1.42 -12.27
CA ASP A 99 13.95 2.12 -11.83
C ASP A 99 13.68 3.62 -11.59
N PHE A 100 12.83 4.26 -12.38
CA PHE A 100 12.39 5.64 -12.13
C PHE A 100 11.69 5.80 -10.77
N LEU A 101 10.86 4.82 -10.39
CA LEU A 101 10.19 4.84 -9.10
C LEU A 101 11.17 4.67 -7.95
N GLU A 102 12.13 3.77 -8.10
CA GLU A 102 13.18 3.52 -7.10
C GLU A 102 14.09 4.75 -6.92
N GLU A 103 14.33 5.51 -7.98
CA GLU A 103 15.11 6.74 -7.93
C GLU A 103 14.40 7.85 -7.14
N VAL A 104 13.11 8.10 -7.42
CA VAL A 104 12.35 9.17 -6.75
C VAL A 104 11.93 8.79 -5.34
N ASN A 105 11.64 7.53 -5.07
CA ASN A 105 11.28 7.04 -3.74
C ASN A 105 11.84 5.63 -3.46
N PRO A 106 13.06 5.50 -2.93
CA PRO A 106 13.65 4.20 -2.59
C PRO A 106 12.86 3.39 -1.55
N ARG A 107 11.88 4.01 -0.89
CA ARG A 107 11.01 3.38 0.10
C ARG A 107 9.57 3.21 -0.39
N TRP A 108 9.36 3.13 -1.69
CA TRP A 108 8.05 2.97 -2.32
C TRP A 108 7.28 1.75 -1.76
N GLU A 109 7.96 0.67 -1.37
CA GLU A 109 7.34 -0.52 -0.77
C GLU A 109 6.58 -0.24 0.53
N ASP A 110 6.95 0.79 1.27
CA ASP A 110 6.23 1.19 2.50
C ASP A 110 4.80 1.68 2.22
N TRP A 111 4.49 2.02 0.97
CA TRP A 111 3.20 2.54 0.54
C TRP A 111 2.25 1.46 0.04
N PHE A 112 2.78 0.31 -0.36
CA PHE A 112 2.02 -0.72 -1.05
C PHE A 112 1.95 -2.04 -0.30
N THR A 113 0.92 -2.80 -0.63
CA THR A 113 0.69 -4.18 -0.23
C THR A 113 -0.02 -4.93 -1.34
N ILE A 114 -0.03 -6.25 -1.26
CA ILE A 114 -0.83 -7.12 -2.12
C ILE A 114 -1.93 -7.88 -1.33
N TRP A 115 -2.03 -7.66 -0.02
CA TRP A 115 -2.80 -8.53 0.89
C TRP A 115 -4.10 -7.93 1.41
N SER A 116 -4.25 -6.60 1.44
CA SER A 116 -5.47 -5.95 1.93
C SER A 116 -6.63 -6.08 0.94
N ASN A 117 -7.83 -5.66 1.36
CA ASN A 117 -9.04 -5.67 0.51
C ASN A 117 -9.07 -4.55 -0.54
N GLY A 118 -8.03 -3.72 -0.62
CA GLY A 118 -7.89 -2.62 -1.57
C GLY A 118 -8.48 -1.29 -1.12
N LYS A 119 -8.93 -1.20 0.13
CA LYS A 119 -9.34 0.06 0.75
C LYS A 119 -8.34 0.44 1.82
N LEU A 120 -7.94 1.71 1.84
CA LEU A 120 -7.05 2.26 2.85
C LEU A 120 -7.81 2.49 4.16
N ASP A 121 -7.32 1.95 5.26
CA ASP A 121 -7.92 2.17 6.59
C ASP A 121 -7.41 3.48 7.18
N ILE A 122 -8.31 4.45 7.32
CA ILE A 122 -7.97 5.80 7.79
C ILE A 122 -7.51 5.86 9.24
N HIS A 123 -7.83 4.86 10.07
CA HIS A 123 -7.36 4.80 11.45
C HIS A 123 -5.89 4.35 11.57
N GLU A 124 -5.36 3.75 10.52
CA GLU A 124 -4.06 3.09 10.54
C GLU A 124 -3.08 3.70 9.53
N ALA A 125 -3.60 4.38 8.52
CA ALA A 125 -2.78 4.93 7.44
C ALA A 125 -2.09 6.24 7.85
N LYS A 126 -0.95 6.51 7.21
CA LYS A 126 -0.25 7.78 7.33
C LYS A 126 -1.00 8.89 6.60
N ALA A 127 -0.79 10.14 7.02
CA ALA A 127 -1.44 11.31 6.42
C ALA A 127 -1.20 11.41 4.91
N GLU A 128 0.01 11.09 4.44
CA GLU A 128 0.37 11.14 3.02
C GLU A 128 -0.49 10.18 2.18
N LEU A 129 -0.75 8.95 2.69
CA LEU A 129 -1.59 7.98 2.01
C LEU A 129 -3.07 8.41 2.04
N ILE A 130 -3.53 8.96 3.16
CA ILE A 130 -4.89 9.51 3.27
C ILE A 130 -5.08 10.67 2.30
N ALA A 131 -4.12 11.60 2.22
CA ALA A 131 -4.16 12.73 1.30
C ALA A 131 -4.31 12.25 -0.15
N ALA A 132 -3.50 11.28 -0.56
CA ALA A 132 -3.55 10.70 -1.91
C ALA A 132 -4.89 9.96 -2.17
N ALA A 133 -5.36 9.12 -1.23
CA ALA A 133 -6.60 8.36 -1.40
C ALA A 133 -7.86 9.23 -1.45
N ALA A 134 -7.89 10.27 -0.61
CA ALA A 134 -9.02 11.19 -0.48
C ALA A 134 -8.96 12.40 -1.43
N GLU A 135 -7.84 12.58 -2.14
CA GLU A 135 -7.58 13.75 -3.01
C GLU A 135 -7.74 15.08 -2.26
N VAL A 136 -7.18 15.14 -1.05
CA VAL A 136 -7.22 16.33 -0.18
C VAL A 136 -5.82 16.84 0.12
N SER A 137 -5.74 18.02 0.72
CA SER A 137 -4.45 18.56 1.17
C SER A 137 -3.82 17.68 2.25
N ILE A 138 -2.49 17.74 2.37
CA ILE A 138 -1.78 17.03 3.45
C ILE A 138 -2.20 17.52 4.84
N ASP A 139 -2.61 18.79 4.96
CA ASP A 139 -3.04 19.35 6.22
C ASP A 139 -4.43 18.83 6.63
N ASP A 140 -5.36 18.66 5.67
CA ASP A 140 -6.65 18.01 5.94
C ASP A 140 -6.46 16.54 6.36
N ALA A 141 -5.56 15.83 5.70
CA ALA A 141 -5.22 14.45 6.06
C ALA A 141 -4.56 14.36 7.45
N ARG A 142 -3.69 15.31 7.82
CA ARG A 142 -3.12 15.40 9.17
C ARG A 142 -4.18 15.63 10.23
N ASN A 143 -5.17 16.47 9.97
CA ASN A 143 -6.30 16.69 10.88
C ASN A 143 -7.05 15.38 11.17
N ILE A 144 -7.22 14.51 10.17
CA ILE A 144 -7.82 13.17 10.37
C ILE A 144 -6.93 12.33 11.30
N VAL A 145 -5.62 12.27 11.04
CA VAL A 145 -4.67 11.50 11.85
C VAL A 145 -4.61 12.04 13.28
N GLU A 146 -4.55 13.36 13.48
CA GLU A 146 -4.56 13.99 14.80
C GLU A 146 -5.87 13.71 15.57
N TYR A 147 -7.00 13.70 14.88
CA TYR A 147 -8.27 13.30 15.49
C TYR A 147 -8.22 11.85 15.97
N VAL A 148 -7.70 10.93 15.15
CA VAL A 148 -7.58 9.51 15.50
C VAL A 148 -6.66 9.30 16.70
N LEU A 149 -5.54 10.00 16.76
CA LEU A 149 -4.53 9.86 17.84
C LEU A 149 -4.97 10.51 19.17
N GLY A 150 -6.04 11.29 19.18
CA GLY A 150 -6.50 11.95 20.39
C GLY A 150 -5.55 13.05 20.90
N PRO A 151 -5.82 13.55 22.14
CA PRO A 151 -5.09 14.65 22.74
C PRO A 151 -3.60 14.39 23.00
N ASP A 152 -3.20 13.16 23.31
CA ASP A 152 -1.79 12.84 23.62
C ASP A 152 -0.95 12.65 22.35
N ARG A 153 -1.58 12.50 21.17
CA ARG A 153 -0.97 12.26 19.86
C ARG A 153 -0.12 10.99 19.80
N GLU A 154 -0.36 10.05 20.68
CA GLU A 154 0.28 8.74 20.71
C GLU A 154 -0.72 7.67 20.27
N LYS A 155 -0.27 6.73 19.45
CA LYS A 155 -1.11 5.64 18.94
C LYS A 155 -1.24 4.51 19.96
N ASP A 156 -2.38 3.83 19.96
CA ASP A 156 -2.71 2.69 20.80
C ASP A 156 -2.83 3.07 22.29
N THR A 157 -3.36 4.27 22.56
CA THR A 157 -3.66 4.77 23.90
C THR A 157 -5.17 4.85 24.18
N GLU A 158 -5.56 5.17 25.42
CA GLU A 158 -6.97 5.15 25.84
C GLU A 158 -7.80 6.31 25.25
N ASP A 159 -7.14 7.38 24.80
CA ASP A 159 -7.79 8.56 24.23
C ASP A 159 -7.88 8.56 22.69
N ASP A 160 -7.40 7.47 22.04
CA ASP A 160 -7.58 7.26 20.60
C ASP A 160 -9.05 7.34 20.19
N GLN A 161 -9.32 8.14 19.16
CA GLN A 161 -10.66 8.30 18.60
C GLN A 161 -10.86 7.38 17.39
N ARG A 162 -12.09 6.91 17.22
CA ARG A 162 -12.43 6.07 16.07
C ARG A 162 -13.72 6.56 15.40
N PHE A 163 -13.65 6.80 14.10
CA PHE A 163 -14.81 7.05 13.29
C PHE A 163 -15.67 5.78 13.20
N GLN A 164 -16.97 5.92 13.35
CA GLN A 164 -17.91 4.80 13.29
C GLN A 164 -18.17 4.36 11.84
N ASN A 165 -18.11 5.32 10.91
CA ASN A 165 -18.36 5.12 9.49
C ASN A 165 -17.60 6.14 8.65
N LEU A 166 -17.48 5.84 7.36
CA LEU A 166 -16.72 6.69 6.43
C LEU A 166 -17.40 8.06 6.20
N THR A 167 -18.72 8.16 6.35
CA THR A 167 -19.44 9.43 6.15
C THR A 167 -18.99 10.50 7.16
N GLU A 168 -18.70 10.12 8.40
CA GLU A 168 -18.15 11.04 9.41
C GLU A 168 -16.84 11.65 8.94
N VAL A 169 -15.93 10.83 8.38
CA VAL A 169 -14.64 11.30 7.85
C VAL A 169 -14.83 12.25 6.68
N LEU A 170 -15.64 11.84 5.69
CA LEU A 170 -15.88 12.62 4.47
C LEU A 170 -16.56 13.97 4.79
N SER A 171 -17.39 14.00 5.83
CA SER A 171 -18.01 15.23 6.32
C SER A 171 -16.98 16.14 7.01
N LEU A 172 -16.04 15.58 7.76
CA LEU A 172 -14.99 16.34 8.45
C LEU A 172 -14.08 17.09 7.47
N ILE A 173 -13.75 16.48 6.35
CA ILE A 173 -12.90 17.07 5.30
C ILE A 173 -13.66 17.87 4.25
N GLY A 174 -14.98 17.99 4.39
CA GLY A 174 -15.82 18.88 3.57
C GLY A 174 -15.89 18.55 2.09
N LEU A 175 -15.77 17.28 1.70
CA LEU A 175 -15.83 16.86 0.30
C LEU A 175 -17.26 17.01 -0.26
N SER A 176 -17.36 17.50 -1.50
CA SER A 176 -18.59 17.50 -2.27
C SER A 176 -19.09 16.08 -2.56
N GLU A 177 -20.38 15.90 -2.84
CA GLU A 177 -20.94 14.58 -3.17
C GLU A 177 -20.21 13.87 -4.33
N LEU A 178 -19.80 14.62 -5.35
CA LEU A 178 -19.05 14.07 -6.48
C LEU A 178 -17.68 13.54 -6.05
N GLN A 179 -16.93 14.30 -5.26
CA GLN A 179 -15.65 13.88 -4.71
C GLN A 179 -15.83 12.65 -3.80
N GLN A 180 -16.86 12.63 -2.95
CA GLN A 180 -17.16 11.48 -2.10
C GLN A 180 -17.38 10.19 -2.92
N GLN A 181 -18.06 10.26 -4.08
CA GLN A 181 -18.25 9.10 -4.95
C GLN A 181 -16.93 8.54 -5.49
N ILE A 182 -15.95 9.42 -5.79
CA ILE A 182 -14.63 9.03 -6.30
C ILE A 182 -13.81 8.36 -5.19
N VAL A 183 -13.77 8.95 -3.99
CA VAL A 183 -12.86 8.51 -2.93
C VAL A 183 -13.40 7.36 -2.05
N THR A 184 -14.73 7.23 -1.92
CA THR A 184 -15.37 6.16 -1.13
C THR A 184 -14.89 4.75 -1.46
N PRO A 185 -14.67 4.37 -2.73
CA PRO A 185 -14.13 3.04 -3.06
C PRO A 185 -12.70 2.81 -2.57
N ARG A 186 -11.94 3.87 -2.29
CA ARG A 186 -10.53 3.83 -1.89
C ARG A 186 -10.33 3.77 -0.38
N LEU A 187 -11.34 4.10 0.43
CA LEU A 187 -11.24 4.30 1.87
C LEU A 187 -12.09 3.33 2.68
N THR A 188 -11.68 3.05 3.90
CA THR A 188 -12.45 2.28 4.90
C THR A 188 -12.12 2.76 6.31
N VAL A 189 -13.02 2.47 7.26
CA VAL A 189 -12.81 2.61 8.70
C VAL A 189 -12.64 1.24 9.38
N LYS A 190 -12.59 0.17 8.61
CA LYS A 190 -12.47 -1.21 9.13
C LYS A 190 -11.66 -2.06 8.16
N ASP A 191 -10.56 -2.58 8.64
CA ASP A 191 -9.80 -3.62 7.97
C ASP A 191 -9.76 -4.91 8.81
N THR A 192 -9.61 -6.02 8.12
CA THR A 192 -9.54 -7.35 8.73
C THR A 192 -8.20 -8.03 8.49
N THR A 193 -7.30 -7.44 7.72
CA THR A 193 -6.00 -8.00 7.40
C THR A 193 -4.94 -7.39 8.30
N THR A 194 -4.19 -8.23 8.99
CA THR A 194 -3.24 -7.80 10.02
C THR A 194 -1.85 -8.28 9.67
N ARG A 195 -0.87 -7.40 9.84
CA ARG A 195 0.56 -7.72 9.79
C ARG A 195 1.10 -7.81 11.21
N ILE A 196 1.71 -8.94 11.56
CA ILE A 196 2.44 -9.12 12.81
C ILE A 196 3.92 -9.19 12.48
N ILE A 197 4.72 -8.32 13.08
CA ILE A 197 6.16 -8.29 12.94
C ILE A 197 6.76 -8.61 14.31
N SER A 198 7.55 -9.67 14.40
CA SER A 198 8.23 -10.08 15.62
C SER A 198 9.74 -10.10 15.42
N ASP A 199 10.46 -9.23 16.11
CA ASP A 199 11.92 -9.17 16.14
C ASP A 199 12.43 -9.91 17.38
N GLY A 200 13.14 -11.02 17.18
CA GLY A 200 13.75 -11.82 18.22
C GLY A 200 15.27 -11.68 18.22
N ARG A 201 15.88 -11.68 19.41
CA ARG A 201 17.34 -11.70 19.59
C ARG A 201 17.76 -12.77 20.57
N ALA A 202 18.78 -13.53 20.19
CA ALA A 202 19.46 -14.50 21.06
C ALA A 202 20.98 -14.35 20.84
N GLY A 203 21.67 -13.76 21.79
CA GLY A 203 23.10 -13.43 21.66
C GLY A 203 23.35 -12.45 20.51
N SER A 204 24.17 -12.85 19.53
CA SER A 204 24.45 -12.06 18.32
C SER A 204 23.44 -12.28 17.19
N VAL A 205 22.56 -13.28 17.29
CA VAL A 205 21.60 -13.60 16.24
C VAL A 205 20.34 -12.79 16.44
N LYS A 206 19.92 -12.08 15.39
CA LYS A 206 18.64 -11.38 15.32
C LYS A 206 17.80 -11.99 14.20
N ARG A 207 16.53 -12.25 14.46
CA ARG A 207 15.57 -12.74 13.46
C ARG A 207 14.32 -11.89 13.46
N ARG A 208 13.76 -11.68 12.28
CA ARG A 208 12.42 -11.10 12.08
C ARG A 208 11.50 -12.17 11.53
N LEU A 209 10.33 -12.28 12.14
CA LEU A 209 9.20 -13.04 11.62
C LEU A 209 8.11 -12.04 11.24
N THR A 210 7.68 -12.05 9.99
CA THR A 210 6.52 -11.30 9.51
C THR A 210 5.41 -12.29 9.16
N LEU A 211 4.23 -12.09 9.73
CA LEU A 211 3.02 -12.85 9.41
C LEU A 211 1.95 -11.91 8.87
N ILE A 212 1.31 -12.28 7.77
CA ILE A 212 0.11 -11.63 7.27
C ILE A 212 -1.08 -12.54 7.56
N LEU A 213 -2.06 -12.01 8.28
CA LEU A 213 -3.22 -12.76 8.75
C LEU A 213 -4.50 -12.12 8.22
N LYS A 214 -5.42 -12.94 7.74
CA LYS A 214 -6.79 -12.52 7.40
C LYS A 214 -7.73 -12.94 8.51
N SER A 215 -8.64 -12.02 8.88
CA SER A 215 -9.61 -12.16 9.97
C SER A 215 -8.99 -12.01 11.35
N ARG A 216 -9.59 -11.12 12.14
CA ARG A 216 -9.27 -10.90 13.57
C ARG A 216 -10.21 -11.68 14.51
N VAL A 217 -11.19 -12.39 13.94
CA VAL A 217 -12.21 -13.14 14.71
C VAL A 217 -12.13 -14.62 14.35
N GLY A 218 -12.08 -15.47 15.36
CA GLY A 218 -11.97 -16.92 15.19
C GLY A 218 -10.54 -17.37 14.93
N GLN A 219 -10.37 -18.42 14.11
CA GLN A 219 -9.02 -18.85 13.69
C GLN A 219 -8.54 -18.01 12.52
N PRO A 220 -7.47 -17.21 12.68
CA PRO A 220 -6.94 -16.39 11.59
C PRO A 220 -6.32 -17.29 10.50
N VAL A 221 -6.53 -16.91 9.26
CA VAL A 221 -5.88 -17.55 8.11
C VAL A 221 -4.55 -16.85 7.85
N ILE A 222 -3.46 -17.61 7.83
CA ILE A 222 -2.14 -17.12 7.47
C ILE A 222 -2.13 -16.98 5.94
N LEU A 223 -1.97 -15.73 5.45
CA LEU A 223 -1.85 -15.42 4.03
C LEU A 223 -0.39 -15.48 3.58
N ASP A 224 0.52 -15.02 4.44
CA ASP A 224 1.95 -15.02 4.17
C ASP A 224 2.77 -15.16 5.46
N ARG A 225 3.97 -15.72 5.33
CA ARG A 225 4.95 -15.87 6.40
C ARG A 225 6.36 -15.70 5.85
N LYS A 226 7.06 -14.68 6.32
CA LYS A 226 8.45 -14.39 5.96
C LYS A 226 9.33 -14.45 7.20
N GLU A 227 10.48 -15.12 7.09
CA GLU A 227 11.53 -15.11 8.12
C GLU A 227 12.82 -14.53 7.54
N GLU A 228 13.44 -13.64 8.29
CA GLU A 228 14.67 -12.95 7.88
C GLU A 228 15.69 -12.97 9.01
N ILE A 229 16.96 -13.17 8.67
CA ILE A 229 18.07 -12.96 9.60
C ILE A 229 18.51 -11.52 9.44
N LEU A 230 18.43 -10.77 10.53
CA LEU A 230 18.86 -9.38 10.55
C LEU A 230 20.34 -9.27 10.86
N PRO A 231 21.06 -8.32 10.24
CA PRO A 231 22.49 -8.08 10.49
C PRO A 231 22.81 -7.60 11.92
#